data_fdf3b7b1dfacadb3a1600b240837e006
#
_entry.id   fdf3b7b1dfacadb3a1600b240837e006
#
_cell.length_a   1.000
_cell.length_b   1.000
_cell.length_c   1.000
_cell.angle_alpha   90.00
_cell.angle_beta   90.00
_cell.angle_gamma   90.00
#
_symmetry.space_group_name_H-M   'P 1'
#
loop_
_entity.id
_entity.type
_entity.pdbx_description
1 polymer ?
#
loop_
_entity_poly.entity_id
_entity_poly.type
_entity_poly.pdbx_seq_one_letter_code
_entity_poly.pdbx_strand_id
1 'polypeptide(L)'
;MIIDSHAHLWRRKMLPDSILKAYLEPLLVLDGIIDFSRDREDAWPITEVFAKGLVEAMDGAGVDKAVILPLDFGLVGEPEIGIEEYNQWVFESSEEYKDRLIPFVGVDPNRGKRAIELVQRFVKDYDAKGIKVYPATGFRPNEERLAAFWKLLDDYGMVVLSHSGASWGPLDEECNHPMFYKEVLERFPSLKVVIAHLGGKWRLETYELARTHDNIYADCSAVQGWLPSEPEVAIDRLKEAALHMRDRLVFGADWPLFDLSYSYLSWTDFVKGEDWASEEVKEKMLGGTMRKVLGL
;
A
#
# COMPACT_ATOMS: atom_id res chain seq x y z
N MET A 1 -20.23 1.06 3.27
CA MET A 1 -19.21 1.63 2.34
C MET A 1 -17.91 0.91 2.60
N ILE A 2 -17.35 0.29 1.57
CA ILE A 2 -16.06 -0.42 1.62
C ILE A 2 -15.00 0.47 0.98
N ILE A 3 -13.87 0.64 1.67
CA ILE A 3 -12.74 1.43 1.18
C ILE A 3 -11.50 0.55 1.18
N ASP A 4 -10.98 0.26 0.00
CA ASP A 4 -9.67 -0.36 -0.15
C ASP A 4 -8.57 0.68 0.07
N SER A 5 -7.70 0.44 1.04
CA SER A 5 -6.58 1.34 1.36
C SER A 5 -5.33 1.06 0.52
N HIS A 6 -5.32 0.01 -0.31
CA HIS A 6 -4.10 -0.47 -0.95
C HIS A 6 -4.35 -1.03 -2.35
N ALA A 7 -4.32 -0.16 -3.34
CA ALA A 7 -4.38 -0.53 -4.75
C ALA A 7 -3.35 0.25 -5.57
N HIS A 8 -2.96 -0.29 -6.70
CA HIS A 8 -1.92 0.28 -7.56
C HIS A 8 -2.42 0.47 -8.97
N LEU A 9 -1.91 1.52 -9.63
CA LEU A 9 -1.98 1.73 -11.07
C LEU A 9 -0.57 1.97 -11.57
N TRP A 10 -0.20 1.41 -12.70
CA TRP A 10 1.09 1.68 -13.35
C TRP A 10 1.05 1.38 -14.84
N ARG A 11 2.00 1.95 -15.55
CA ARG A 11 2.40 1.51 -16.88
C ARG A 11 3.77 0.88 -16.80
N ARG A 12 4.07 -0.04 -17.70
CA ARG A 12 5.33 -0.80 -17.73
C ARG A 12 6.57 0.08 -17.56
N LYS A 13 6.58 1.26 -18.21
CA LYS A 13 7.69 2.20 -18.18
C LYS A 13 7.84 3.02 -16.88
N MET A 14 6.87 2.91 -15.96
CA MET A 14 6.85 3.60 -14.66
C MET A 14 7.52 2.78 -13.56
N LEU A 15 7.83 1.53 -13.81
CA LEU A 15 8.50 0.65 -12.87
C LEU A 15 9.86 0.21 -13.43
N PRO A 16 10.92 0.17 -12.58
CA PRO A 16 12.21 -0.36 -12.98
C PRO A 16 12.12 -1.84 -13.35
N ASP A 17 12.78 -2.25 -14.41
CA ASP A 17 12.79 -3.64 -14.90
C ASP A 17 13.23 -4.65 -13.84
N SER A 18 14.26 -4.31 -13.08
CA SER A 18 14.80 -5.16 -12.01
C SER A 18 13.79 -5.40 -10.90
N ILE A 19 12.98 -4.38 -10.57
CA ILE A 19 11.92 -4.47 -9.57
C ILE A 19 10.75 -5.26 -10.11
N LEU A 20 10.30 -4.94 -11.32
CA LEU A 20 9.18 -5.63 -11.95
C LEU A 20 9.45 -7.14 -12.04
N LYS A 21 10.66 -7.54 -12.49
CA LYS A 21 11.09 -8.94 -12.51
C LYS A 21 11.08 -9.56 -11.11
N ALA A 22 11.67 -8.89 -10.13
CA ALA A 22 11.77 -9.43 -8.77
C ALA A 22 10.41 -9.68 -8.11
N TYR A 23 9.39 -8.85 -8.41
CA TYR A 23 8.05 -8.98 -7.83
C TYR A 23 7.10 -9.87 -8.63
N LEU A 24 7.12 -9.75 -9.95
CA LEU A 24 6.19 -10.51 -10.78
C LEU A 24 6.67 -11.94 -11.04
N GLU A 25 7.98 -12.14 -11.20
CA GLU A 25 8.53 -13.46 -11.50
C GLU A 25 8.12 -14.53 -10.47
N PRO A 26 8.27 -14.33 -9.14
CA PRO A 26 7.83 -15.33 -8.17
C PRO A 26 6.34 -15.62 -8.22
N LEU A 27 5.50 -14.59 -8.37
CA LEU A 27 4.04 -14.75 -8.42
C LEU A 27 3.59 -15.54 -9.65
N LEU A 28 4.14 -15.21 -10.81
CA LEU A 28 3.71 -15.75 -12.09
C LEU A 28 4.26 -17.14 -12.37
N VAL A 29 5.47 -17.46 -11.87
CA VAL A 29 6.07 -18.80 -11.99
C VAL A 29 5.38 -19.79 -11.06
N LEU A 30 5.08 -19.40 -9.83
CA LEU A 30 4.38 -20.26 -8.86
C LEU A 30 2.97 -20.64 -9.34
N ASP A 31 2.29 -19.72 -10.01
CA ASP A 31 0.95 -19.95 -10.56
C ASP A 31 0.96 -20.65 -11.94
N GLY A 32 2.13 -20.93 -12.51
CA GLY A 32 2.29 -21.55 -13.82
C GLY A 32 1.79 -20.67 -14.99
N ILE A 33 1.60 -19.38 -14.76
CA ILE A 33 1.03 -18.43 -15.72
C ILE A 33 2.07 -17.97 -16.74
N ILE A 34 3.36 -17.88 -16.34
CA ILE A 34 4.44 -17.42 -17.21
C ILE A 34 5.63 -18.38 -17.21
N ASP A 35 6.12 -18.63 -18.41
CA ASP A 35 7.42 -19.23 -18.68
C ASP A 35 8.42 -18.09 -19.00
N PHE A 36 9.19 -17.67 -17.99
CA PHE A 36 10.21 -16.61 -18.13
C PHE A 36 11.40 -16.99 -19.01
N SER A 37 11.49 -18.24 -19.48
CA SER A 37 12.48 -18.65 -20.48
C SER A 37 12.19 -18.05 -21.86
N ARG A 38 11.04 -17.41 -22.06
CA ARG A 38 10.65 -16.76 -23.31
C ARG A 38 10.82 -15.24 -23.16
N ASP A 39 11.71 -14.67 -23.96
CA ASP A 39 12.04 -13.23 -24.05
C ASP A 39 10.87 -12.33 -24.56
N ARG A 40 9.65 -12.55 -24.06
CA ARG A 40 8.48 -11.79 -24.49
C ARG A 40 7.92 -10.98 -23.32
N GLU A 41 8.44 -9.76 -23.14
CA GLU A 41 7.95 -8.79 -22.15
C GLU A 41 6.45 -8.44 -22.33
N ASP A 42 5.92 -8.54 -23.56
CA ASP A 42 4.52 -8.32 -23.88
C ASP A 42 3.57 -9.45 -23.40
N ALA A 43 4.13 -10.55 -22.91
CA ALA A 43 3.36 -11.68 -22.38
C ALA A 43 3.16 -11.65 -20.86
N TRP A 44 3.68 -10.63 -20.16
CA TRP A 44 3.51 -10.53 -18.70
C TRP A 44 2.13 -9.95 -18.38
N PRO A 45 1.26 -10.69 -17.70
CA PRO A 45 0.03 -10.12 -17.18
C PRO A 45 0.35 -9.00 -16.20
N ILE A 46 -0.57 -8.04 -16.06
CA ILE A 46 -0.46 -6.90 -15.15
C ILE A 46 0.73 -5.94 -15.36
N THR A 47 1.36 -5.93 -16.54
CA THR A 47 2.39 -4.93 -16.86
C THR A 47 1.83 -3.53 -17.11
N GLU A 48 0.56 -3.44 -17.49
CA GLU A 48 -0.18 -2.20 -17.69
C GLU A 48 -1.49 -2.25 -16.88
N VAL A 49 -1.65 -1.37 -15.93
CA VAL A 49 -2.75 -1.37 -14.95
C VAL A 49 -3.42 0.01 -14.92
N PHE A 50 -4.65 0.08 -15.42
CA PHE A 50 -5.39 1.32 -15.63
C PHE A 50 -6.55 1.50 -14.66
N ALA A 51 -6.93 2.76 -14.40
CA ALA A 51 -8.04 3.13 -13.53
C ALA A 51 -9.36 2.42 -13.91
N LYS A 52 -9.68 2.30 -15.19
CA LYS A 52 -10.87 1.60 -15.65
C LYS A 52 -10.92 0.14 -15.18
N GLY A 53 -9.81 -0.61 -15.33
CA GLY A 53 -9.73 -2.02 -14.90
C GLY A 53 -9.91 -2.16 -13.39
N LEU A 54 -9.32 -1.25 -12.61
CA LEU A 54 -9.54 -1.23 -11.17
C LEU A 54 -11.01 -0.97 -10.81
N VAL A 55 -11.64 0.03 -11.42
CA VAL A 55 -13.05 0.35 -11.16
C VAL A 55 -13.98 -0.82 -11.52
N GLU A 56 -13.73 -1.50 -12.64
CA GLU A 56 -14.47 -2.72 -13.02
C GLU A 56 -14.29 -3.83 -11.98
N ALA A 57 -13.07 -4.03 -11.47
CA ALA A 57 -12.80 -5.00 -10.40
C ALA A 57 -13.48 -4.60 -9.08
N MET A 58 -13.45 -3.31 -8.71
CA MET A 58 -14.16 -2.76 -7.56
C MET A 58 -15.68 -2.98 -7.65
N ASP A 59 -16.25 -2.74 -8.82
CA ASP A 59 -17.69 -2.94 -9.05
C ASP A 59 -18.07 -4.43 -8.87
N GLY A 60 -17.24 -5.34 -9.40
CA GLY A 60 -17.40 -6.77 -9.19
C GLY A 60 -17.31 -7.20 -7.73
N ALA A 61 -16.44 -6.57 -6.94
CA ALA A 61 -16.19 -6.89 -5.53
C ALA A 61 -17.09 -6.10 -4.55
N GLY A 62 -17.87 -5.12 -5.05
CA GLY A 62 -18.70 -4.24 -4.22
C GLY A 62 -17.87 -3.30 -3.34
N VAL A 63 -16.70 -2.87 -3.84
CA VAL A 63 -15.83 -1.88 -3.19
C VAL A 63 -16.20 -0.49 -3.66
N ASP A 64 -16.48 0.41 -2.73
CA ASP A 64 -16.95 1.76 -3.06
C ASP A 64 -15.83 2.71 -3.45
N LYS A 65 -14.71 2.67 -2.73
CA LYS A 65 -13.54 3.54 -2.97
C LYS A 65 -12.22 2.76 -2.86
N ALA A 66 -11.20 3.24 -3.55
CA ALA A 66 -9.84 2.72 -3.42
C ALA A 66 -8.80 3.85 -3.31
N VAL A 67 -7.83 3.66 -2.44
CA VAL A 67 -6.62 4.50 -2.36
C VAL A 67 -5.61 3.97 -3.36
N ILE A 68 -5.11 4.87 -4.22
CA ILE A 68 -4.17 4.53 -5.27
C ILE A 68 -2.76 4.93 -4.87
N LEU A 69 -1.84 3.99 -4.91
CA LEU A 69 -0.50 4.11 -4.37
C LEU A 69 0.56 3.99 -5.48
N PRO A 70 1.00 5.10 -6.08
CA PRO A 70 2.17 5.07 -6.97
C PRO A 70 3.41 4.58 -6.22
N LEU A 71 4.26 3.80 -6.90
CA LEU A 71 5.44 3.19 -6.31
C LEU A 71 6.72 3.97 -6.72
N ASP A 72 7.32 4.67 -5.78
CA ASP A 72 8.65 5.27 -5.96
C ASP A 72 9.71 4.33 -5.40
N PHE A 73 10.41 3.62 -6.26
CA PHE A 73 11.52 2.76 -5.87
C PHE A 73 12.85 3.53 -5.68
N GLY A 74 12.76 4.85 -5.61
CA GLY A 74 13.86 5.75 -5.28
C GLY A 74 15.01 5.69 -6.27
N LEU A 75 16.21 5.66 -5.72
CA LEU A 75 17.45 5.59 -6.49
C LEU A 75 17.94 4.15 -6.73
N VAL A 76 17.19 3.15 -6.28
CA VAL A 76 17.52 1.74 -6.43
C VAL A 76 17.40 1.27 -7.88
N GLY A 77 16.47 1.87 -8.62
CA GLY A 77 16.29 1.65 -10.04
C GLY A 77 15.49 2.78 -10.67
N GLU A 78 16.03 3.41 -11.71
CA GLU A 78 15.33 4.46 -12.44
C GLU A 78 14.48 3.86 -13.57
N PRO A 79 13.15 4.08 -13.57
CA PRO A 79 12.28 3.69 -14.68
C PRO A 79 12.44 4.67 -15.87
N GLU A 80 11.91 4.31 -17.04
CA GLU A 80 11.88 5.22 -18.19
C GLU A 80 11.03 6.47 -17.92
N ILE A 81 9.91 6.32 -17.19
CA ILE A 81 9.02 7.38 -16.75
C ILE A 81 9.27 7.63 -15.26
N GLY A 82 9.78 8.81 -14.92
CA GLY A 82 10.13 9.16 -13.56
C GLY A 82 8.91 9.35 -12.65
N ILE A 83 9.15 9.33 -11.32
CA ILE A 83 8.07 9.36 -10.31
C ILE A 83 7.18 10.61 -10.40
N GLU A 84 7.68 11.75 -10.84
CA GLU A 84 6.89 12.96 -10.97
C GLU A 84 5.81 12.82 -12.06
N GLU A 85 6.18 12.29 -13.23
CA GLU A 85 5.26 12.02 -14.34
C GLU A 85 4.34 10.84 -14.00
N TYR A 86 4.83 9.83 -13.30
CA TYR A 86 4.02 8.73 -12.81
C TYR A 86 2.92 9.21 -11.85
N ASN A 87 3.25 9.99 -10.84
CA ASN A 87 2.26 10.58 -9.94
C ASN A 87 1.23 11.42 -10.73
N GLN A 88 1.70 12.28 -11.63
CA GLN A 88 0.80 13.11 -12.45
C GLN A 88 -0.18 12.25 -13.24
N TRP A 89 0.30 11.21 -13.91
CA TRP A 89 -0.55 10.30 -14.67
C TRP A 89 -1.60 9.59 -13.77
N VAL A 90 -1.23 9.17 -12.55
CA VAL A 90 -2.17 8.53 -11.62
C VAL A 90 -3.26 9.50 -11.19
N PHE A 91 -2.90 10.74 -10.84
CA PHE A 91 -3.88 11.76 -10.45
C PHE A 91 -4.82 12.11 -11.61
N GLU A 92 -4.29 12.33 -12.81
CA GLU A 92 -5.08 12.62 -14.01
C GLU A 92 -5.98 11.44 -14.40
N SER A 93 -5.49 10.20 -14.34
CA SER A 93 -6.27 8.99 -14.63
C SER A 93 -7.38 8.75 -13.60
N SER A 94 -7.22 9.24 -12.37
CA SER A 94 -8.21 9.11 -11.31
C SER A 94 -9.31 10.18 -11.38
N GLU A 95 -9.11 11.27 -12.12
CA GLU A 95 -10.08 12.38 -12.17
C GLU A 95 -11.43 11.96 -12.77
N GLU A 96 -11.43 11.06 -13.77
CA GLU A 96 -12.67 10.48 -14.32
C GLU A 96 -13.48 9.71 -13.26
N TYR A 97 -12.80 9.18 -12.23
CA TYR A 97 -13.35 8.35 -11.16
C TYR A 97 -13.15 8.98 -9.78
N LYS A 98 -13.13 10.30 -9.67
CA LYS A 98 -12.81 11.04 -8.42
C LYS A 98 -13.71 10.72 -7.22
N ASP A 99 -14.94 10.24 -7.48
CA ASP A 99 -15.83 9.78 -6.43
C ASP A 99 -15.49 8.36 -5.93
N ARG A 100 -14.61 7.66 -6.62
CA ARG A 100 -14.21 6.26 -6.39
C ARG A 100 -12.73 6.12 -6.03
N LEU A 101 -11.84 6.86 -6.69
CA LEU A 101 -10.39 6.73 -6.57
C LEU A 101 -9.79 7.89 -5.78
N ILE A 102 -8.90 7.57 -4.85
CA ILE A 102 -8.24 8.52 -3.94
C ILE A 102 -6.72 8.37 -4.16
N PRO A 103 -6.12 9.13 -5.10
CA PRO A 103 -4.70 9.02 -5.36
C PRO A 103 -3.86 9.60 -4.23
N PHE A 104 -2.84 8.84 -3.80
CA PHE A 104 -1.76 9.29 -2.94
C PHE A 104 -0.53 9.64 -3.78
N VAL A 105 0.43 10.32 -3.19
CA VAL A 105 1.70 10.64 -3.85
C VAL A 105 2.72 9.55 -3.54
N GLY A 106 3.22 8.86 -4.55
CA GLY A 106 4.38 7.98 -4.41
C GLY A 106 5.64 8.82 -4.27
N VAL A 107 6.42 8.61 -3.21
CA VAL A 107 7.63 9.43 -2.97
C VAL A 107 8.67 8.67 -2.16
N ASP A 108 9.94 8.72 -2.61
CA ASP A 108 11.08 8.29 -1.81
C ASP A 108 11.72 9.49 -1.11
N PRO A 109 11.72 9.53 0.24
CA PRO A 109 12.36 10.60 1.00
C PRO A 109 13.87 10.78 0.71
N ASN A 110 14.55 9.73 0.19
CA ASN A 110 15.95 9.81 -0.23
C ASN A 110 16.20 10.84 -1.34
N ARG A 111 15.15 11.25 -2.07
CA ARG A 111 15.22 12.35 -3.06
C ARG A 111 15.44 13.72 -2.40
N GLY A 112 15.42 13.79 -1.06
CA GLY A 112 15.73 14.99 -0.29
C GLY A 112 14.77 16.16 -0.61
N LYS A 113 15.33 17.30 -1.02
CA LYS A 113 14.52 18.49 -1.33
C LYS A 113 13.48 18.24 -2.44
N ARG A 114 13.79 17.41 -3.43
CA ARG A 114 12.85 17.05 -4.50
C ARG A 114 11.63 16.29 -3.98
N ALA A 115 11.80 15.43 -2.96
CA ALA A 115 10.69 14.74 -2.31
C ALA A 115 9.71 15.74 -1.66
N ILE A 116 10.25 16.75 -0.96
CA ILE A 116 9.46 17.83 -0.34
C ILE A 116 8.71 18.62 -1.41
N GLU A 117 9.40 19.07 -2.45
CA GLU A 117 8.81 19.86 -3.55
C GLU A 117 7.73 19.06 -4.28
N LEU A 118 7.94 17.77 -4.50
CA LEU A 118 6.96 16.87 -5.11
C LEU A 118 5.67 16.83 -4.28
N VAL A 119 5.77 16.54 -2.98
CA VAL A 119 4.60 16.49 -2.10
C VAL A 119 3.87 17.84 -2.07
N GLN A 120 4.60 18.95 -1.91
CA GLN A 120 4.03 20.29 -1.89
C GLN A 120 3.25 20.62 -3.17
N ARG A 121 3.78 20.23 -4.34
CA ARG A 121 3.11 20.41 -5.62
C ARG A 121 1.80 19.64 -5.66
N PHE A 122 1.80 18.35 -5.31
CA PHE A 122 0.59 17.53 -5.40
C PHE A 122 -0.47 17.89 -4.35
N VAL A 123 -0.07 18.35 -3.17
CA VAL A 123 -1.00 18.94 -2.20
C VAL A 123 -1.65 20.21 -2.77
N LYS A 124 -0.85 21.10 -3.36
CA LYS A 124 -1.34 22.37 -3.89
C LYS A 124 -2.22 22.19 -5.13
N ASP A 125 -1.79 21.35 -6.07
CA ASP A 125 -2.40 21.29 -7.40
C ASP A 125 -3.56 20.27 -7.48
N TYR A 126 -3.56 19.24 -6.60
CA TYR A 126 -4.50 18.12 -6.63
C TYR A 126 -5.16 17.83 -5.28
N ASP A 127 -4.88 18.59 -4.22
CA ASP A 127 -5.40 18.35 -2.86
C ASP A 127 -5.08 16.93 -2.32
N ALA A 128 -3.86 16.43 -2.62
CA ALA A 128 -3.42 15.10 -2.22
C ALA A 128 -3.54 14.90 -0.70
N LYS A 129 -4.15 13.79 -0.27
CA LYS A 129 -4.45 13.50 1.14
C LYS A 129 -3.43 12.59 1.82
N GLY A 130 -2.56 11.97 1.06
CA GLY A 130 -1.58 11.03 1.60
C GLY A 130 -0.45 10.74 0.65
N ILE A 131 0.51 9.97 1.18
CA ILE A 131 1.68 9.51 0.44
C ILE A 131 1.86 8.01 0.57
N LYS A 132 2.50 7.40 -0.43
CA LYS A 132 3.09 6.04 -0.35
C LYS A 132 4.60 6.16 -0.26
N VAL A 133 5.17 5.49 0.73
CA VAL A 133 6.63 5.33 0.89
C VAL A 133 7.03 3.86 0.89
N TYR A 134 8.24 3.61 0.48
CA TYR A 134 8.81 2.27 0.37
C TYR A 134 10.19 2.22 1.07
N PRO A 135 10.25 2.03 2.41
CA PRO A 135 11.51 2.15 3.17
C PRO A 135 12.65 1.24 2.67
N ALA A 136 12.31 0.07 2.10
CA ALA A 136 13.31 -0.83 1.51
C ALA A 136 14.15 -0.22 0.36
N THR A 137 13.80 0.98 -0.13
CA THR A 137 14.66 1.77 -1.02
C THR A 137 15.93 2.30 -0.34
N GLY A 138 16.10 2.02 0.96
CA GLY A 138 17.32 2.32 1.72
C GLY A 138 17.19 3.53 2.65
N PHE A 139 16.06 3.70 3.31
CA PHE A 139 15.93 4.65 4.42
C PHE A 139 15.19 4.01 5.60
N ARG A 140 15.56 4.43 6.79
CA ARG A 140 14.81 4.13 8.01
C ARG A 140 14.00 5.35 8.40
N PRO A 141 12.69 5.22 8.67
CA PRO A 141 11.83 6.36 9.02
C PRO A 141 12.38 7.29 10.12
N ASN A 142 13.07 6.76 11.12
CA ASN A 142 13.62 7.54 12.25
C ASN A 142 14.95 8.26 11.95
N GLU A 143 15.47 8.22 10.72
CA GLU A 143 16.68 8.97 10.40
C GLU A 143 16.46 10.48 10.54
N GLU A 144 17.33 11.17 11.30
CA GLU A 144 17.16 12.61 11.58
C GLU A 144 17.10 13.47 10.33
N ARG A 145 17.78 13.06 9.25
CA ARG A 145 17.73 13.77 7.96
C ARG A 145 16.34 13.83 7.34
N LEU A 146 15.42 12.97 7.78
CA LEU A 146 14.04 12.90 7.29
C LEU A 146 13.07 13.75 8.14
N ALA A 147 13.52 14.36 9.22
CA ALA A 147 12.67 15.11 10.13
C ALA A 147 11.89 16.25 9.45
N ALA A 148 12.52 16.97 8.52
CA ALA A 148 11.87 18.04 7.76
C ALA A 148 10.77 17.50 6.82
N PHE A 149 10.96 16.30 6.27
CA PHE A 149 9.98 15.61 5.44
C PHE A 149 8.75 15.18 6.27
N TRP A 150 8.97 14.52 7.41
CA TRP A 150 7.88 14.12 8.30
C TRP A 150 7.11 15.32 8.87
N LYS A 151 7.84 16.40 9.22
CA LYS A 151 7.19 17.63 9.66
C LYS A 151 6.27 18.23 8.61
N LEU A 152 6.69 18.23 7.35
CA LEU A 152 5.85 18.72 6.24
C LEU A 152 4.54 17.91 6.16
N LEU A 153 4.62 16.59 6.27
CA LEU A 153 3.44 15.71 6.20
C LEU A 153 2.51 15.91 7.41
N ASP A 154 3.09 16.10 8.60
CA ASP A 154 2.34 16.42 9.82
C ASP A 154 1.62 17.76 9.70
N ASP A 155 2.31 18.81 9.19
CA ASP A 155 1.75 20.13 8.97
C ASP A 155 0.57 20.12 7.96
N TYR A 156 0.61 19.26 6.98
CA TYR A 156 -0.47 19.06 6.00
C TYR A 156 -1.55 18.07 6.45
N GLY A 157 -1.36 17.39 7.59
CA GLY A 157 -2.28 16.36 8.07
C GLY A 157 -2.39 15.15 7.14
N MET A 158 -1.31 14.85 6.41
CA MET A 158 -1.30 13.77 5.42
C MET A 158 -1.29 12.37 6.07
N VAL A 159 -1.82 11.41 5.34
CA VAL A 159 -1.73 10.00 5.68
C VAL A 159 -0.49 9.40 5.01
N VAL A 160 0.31 8.67 5.77
CA VAL A 160 1.45 7.91 5.25
C VAL A 160 1.06 6.44 5.14
N LEU A 161 1.05 5.86 3.96
CA LEU A 161 1.00 4.43 3.78
C LEU A 161 2.41 3.92 3.49
N SER A 162 2.97 3.18 4.46
CA SER A 162 4.33 2.66 4.40
C SER A 162 4.34 1.19 4.06
N HIS A 163 5.09 0.80 3.03
CA HIS A 163 5.36 -0.62 2.82
C HIS A 163 6.05 -1.22 4.04
N SER A 164 5.66 -2.43 4.41
CA SER A 164 6.31 -3.22 5.45
C SER A 164 6.12 -4.72 5.14
N GLY A 165 7.12 -5.52 5.41
CA GLY A 165 7.10 -6.94 5.07
C GLY A 165 8.15 -7.30 4.02
N ALA A 166 7.89 -8.37 3.28
CA ALA A 166 8.85 -8.90 2.31
C ALA A 166 9.16 -7.90 1.19
N SER A 167 10.43 -7.87 0.81
CA SER A 167 10.93 -7.11 -0.33
C SER A 167 11.97 -7.93 -1.07
N TRP A 168 12.02 -7.80 -2.39
CA TRP A 168 12.89 -8.60 -3.24
C TRP A 168 13.83 -7.74 -4.09
N GLY A 169 14.73 -8.42 -4.79
CA GLY A 169 15.70 -7.77 -5.68
C GLY A 169 16.71 -6.91 -4.95
N PRO A 170 16.96 -5.69 -5.41
CA PRO A 170 17.98 -4.81 -4.82
C PRO A 170 17.49 -4.02 -3.59
N LEU A 171 16.31 -4.34 -3.06
CA LEU A 171 15.69 -3.64 -1.94
C LEU A 171 16.20 -4.19 -0.59
N ASP A 172 16.38 -3.29 0.38
CA ASP A 172 16.79 -3.65 1.76
C ASP A 172 15.54 -3.82 2.66
N GLU A 173 15.07 -5.06 2.77
CA GLU A 173 13.90 -5.42 3.55
C GLU A 173 13.97 -4.94 5.00
N GLU A 174 15.15 -4.93 5.64
CA GLU A 174 15.31 -4.55 7.04
C GLU A 174 14.92 -3.08 7.32
N CYS A 175 14.93 -2.23 6.28
CA CYS A 175 14.44 -0.86 6.37
C CYS A 175 12.91 -0.76 6.55
N ASN A 176 12.16 -1.82 6.23
CA ASN A 176 10.69 -1.88 6.37
C ASN A 176 10.23 -2.11 7.81
N HIS A 177 11.13 -2.25 8.78
CA HIS A 177 10.78 -2.58 10.16
C HIS A 177 9.90 -1.48 10.80
N PRO A 178 8.66 -1.79 11.24
CA PRO A 178 7.68 -0.79 11.66
C PRO A 178 8.11 0.02 12.89
N MET A 179 8.93 -0.55 13.76
CA MET A 179 9.41 0.16 14.96
C MET A 179 10.22 1.42 14.67
N PHE A 180 10.73 1.60 13.45
CA PHE A 180 11.35 2.87 13.06
C PHE A 180 10.36 4.05 13.02
N TYR A 181 9.05 3.79 13.00
CA TYR A 181 8.05 4.84 13.13
C TYR A 181 7.82 5.30 14.58
N LYS A 182 8.32 4.58 15.60
CA LYS A 182 8.09 4.97 17.00
C LYS A 182 8.52 6.41 17.27
N GLU A 183 9.77 6.74 17.03
CA GLU A 183 10.32 8.08 17.25
C GLU A 183 9.65 9.14 16.35
N VAL A 184 9.25 8.76 15.13
CA VAL A 184 8.52 9.64 14.21
C VAL A 184 7.16 10.02 14.79
N LEU A 185 6.40 9.04 15.30
CA LEU A 185 5.08 9.26 15.89
C LEU A 185 5.13 10.01 17.23
N GLU A 186 6.19 9.79 18.02
CA GLU A 186 6.44 10.56 19.24
C GLU A 186 6.72 12.05 18.94
N ARG A 187 7.44 12.31 17.85
CA ARG A 187 7.81 13.67 17.43
C ARG A 187 6.71 14.38 16.64
N PHE A 188 5.93 13.64 15.89
CA PHE A 188 4.87 14.14 14.99
C PHE A 188 3.53 13.43 15.29
N PRO A 189 2.88 13.79 16.41
CA PRO A 189 1.72 13.05 16.93
C PRO A 189 0.44 13.19 16.08
N SER A 190 0.36 14.15 15.16
CA SER A 190 -0.77 14.29 14.24
C SER A 190 -0.63 13.44 12.97
N LEU A 191 0.59 12.95 12.69
CA LEU A 191 0.87 12.10 11.54
C LEU A 191 0.17 10.76 11.69
N LYS A 192 -0.58 10.36 10.66
CA LYS A 192 -1.25 9.07 10.61
C LYS A 192 -0.43 8.12 9.71
N VAL A 193 -0.04 6.98 10.25
CA VAL A 193 0.75 5.99 9.51
C VAL A 193 -0.03 4.69 9.37
N VAL A 194 -0.20 4.21 8.16
CA VAL A 194 -0.75 2.89 7.82
C VAL A 194 0.42 1.98 7.45
N ILE A 195 0.67 0.95 8.24
CA ILE A 195 1.65 -0.09 7.95
C ILE A 195 1.02 -1.11 7.02
N ALA A 196 1.59 -1.29 5.85
CA ALA A 196 1.10 -2.26 4.87
C ALA A 196 1.28 -3.71 5.34
N HIS A 197 0.39 -4.59 4.87
CA HIS A 197 0.52 -6.05 5.02
C HIS A 197 0.61 -6.52 6.49
N LEU A 198 -0.08 -5.80 7.42
CA LEU A 198 0.02 -5.99 8.87
C LEU A 198 1.46 -5.89 9.42
N GLY A 199 2.43 -5.43 8.61
CA GLY A 199 3.85 -5.46 8.96
C GLY A 199 4.60 -6.72 8.51
N GLY A 200 3.94 -7.63 7.79
CA GLY A 200 4.54 -8.87 7.30
C GLY A 200 5.14 -9.73 8.41
N LYS A 201 6.45 -10.03 8.31
CA LYS A 201 7.17 -10.79 9.35
C LYS A 201 7.28 -10.04 10.68
N TRP A 202 7.15 -8.71 10.67
CA TRP A 202 7.19 -7.85 11.86
C TRP A 202 5.79 -7.44 12.37
N ARG A 203 4.78 -8.28 12.16
CA ARG A 203 3.41 -7.97 12.59
C ARG A 203 3.29 -7.77 14.12
N LEU A 204 4.08 -8.50 14.89
CA LEU A 204 4.04 -8.37 16.36
C LEU A 204 4.55 -7.00 16.81
N GLU A 205 5.58 -6.47 16.16
CA GLU A 205 6.11 -5.14 16.37
C GLU A 205 5.12 -4.05 15.91
N THR A 206 4.37 -4.31 14.82
CA THR A 206 3.26 -3.43 14.41
C THR A 206 2.20 -3.38 15.52
N TYR A 207 1.83 -4.50 16.10
CA TYR A 207 0.85 -4.56 17.19
C TYR A 207 1.37 -3.90 18.48
N GLU A 208 2.66 -4.07 18.80
CA GLU A 208 3.29 -3.38 19.91
C GLU A 208 3.24 -1.85 19.74
N LEU A 209 3.59 -1.38 18.54
CA LEU A 209 3.52 0.04 18.20
C LEU A 209 2.09 0.58 18.31
N ALA A 210 1.10 -0.15 17.81
CA ALA A 210 -0.31 0.20 17.90
C ALA A 210 -0.85 0.25 19.33
N ARG A 211 -0.27 -0.50 20.27
CA ARG A 211 -0.66 -0.47 21.69
C ARG A 211 -0.30 0.85 22.37
N THR A 212 0.72 1.54 21.88
CA THR A 212 1.28 2.76 22.49
C THR A 212 1.03 4.03 21.68
N HIS A 213 0.58 3.91 20.43
CA HIS A 213 0.35 5.04 19.51
C HIS A 213 -1.00 4.90 18.83
N ASP A 214 -1.89 5.86 19.03
CA ASP A 214 -3.26 5.84 18.46
C ASP A 214 -3.33 6.22 16.97
N ASN A 215 -2.24 6.78 16.44
CA ASN A 215 -2.11 7.24 15.06
C ASN A 215 -1.41 6.24 14.13
N ILE A 216 -1.19 5.00 14.60
CA ILE A 216 -0.72 3.87 13.80
C ILE A 216 -1.89 2.97 13.40
N TYR A 217 -1.94 2.60 12.12
CA TYR A 217 -2.93 1.74 11.49
C TYR A 217 -2.19 0.63 10.75
N ALA A 218 -2.91 -0.42 10.34
CA ALA A 218 -2.35 -1.45 9.48
C ALA A 218 -3.39 -1.93 8.47
N ASP A 219 -2.99 -2.17 7.22
CA ASP A 219 -3.84 -2.82 6.24
C ASP A 219 -3.64 -4.33 6.23
N CYS A 220 -4.66 -5.05 5.78
CA CYS A 220 -4.66 -6.50 5.71
C CYS A 220 -4.27 -7.05 4.32
N SER A 221 -3.78 -6.20 3.43
CA SER A 221 -3.33 -6.63 2.12
C SER A 221 -2.22 -7.69 2.21
N ALA A 222 -2.04 -8.48 1.18
CA ALA A 222 -1.15 -9.65 1.12
C ALA A 222 -1.53 -10.85 2.03
N VAL A 223 -2.44 -10.71 2.99
CA VAL A 223 -2.93 -11.85 3.79
C VAL A 223 -3.64 -12.88 2.90
N GLN A 224 -4.32 -12.43 1.85
CA GLN A 224 -4.96 -13.31 0.87
C GLN A 224 -3.99 -14.25 0.14
N GLY A 225 -2.70 -13.96 0.13
CA GLY A 225 -1.69 -14.84 -0.46
C GLY A 225 -1.60 -16.22 0.21
N TRP A 226 -2.10 -16.36 1.44
CA TRP A 226 -2.17 -17.66 2.13
C TRP A 226 -3.38 -18.51 1.74
N LEU A 227 -4.45 -17.88 1.19
CA LEU A 227 -5.73 -18.56 0.97
C LEU A 227 -5.69 -19.76 0.02
N PRO A 228 -4.89 -19.77 -1.06
CA PRO A 228 -4.83 -20.92 -1.96
C PRO A 228 -4.24 -22.19 -1.32
N SER A 229 -3.33 -22.06 -0.34
CA SER A 229 -2.60 -23.19 0.23
C SER A 229 -2.88 -23.42 1.71
N GLU A 230 -3.03 -22.35 2.49
CA GLU A 230 -3.11 -22.39 3.97
C GLU A 230 -4.16 -21.37 4.47
N PRO A 231 -5.46 -21.55 4.14
CA PRO A 231 -6.52 -20.58 4.49
C PRO A 231 -6.65 -20.34 5.99
N GLU A 232 -6.34 -21.33 6.82
CA GLU A 232 -6.31 -21.17 8.27
C GLU A 232 -5.27 -20.15 8.74
N VAL A 233 -4.14 -20.04 8.05
CA VAL A 233 -3.13 -19.00 8.35
C VAL A 233 -3.70 -17.60 8.10
N ALA A 234 -4.44 -17.40 7.00
CA ALA A 234 -5.09 -16.13 6.72
C ALA A 234 -6.10 -15.76 7.82
N ILE A 235 -6.94 -16.73 8.23
CA ILE A 235 -7.92 -16.55 9.31
C ILE A 235 -7.22 -16.18 10.62
N ASP A 236 -6.16 -16.90 10.99
CA ASP A 236 -5.41 -16.65 12.23
C ASP A 236 -4.74 -15.29 12.21
N ARG A 237 -4.20 -14.83 11.05
CA ARG A 237 -3.64 -13.48 10.89
C ARG A 237 -4.70 -12.40 11.11
N LEU A 238 -5.90 -12.57 10.54
CA LEU A 238 -6.99 -11.61 10.72
C LEU A 238 -7.50 -11.60 12.16
N LYS A 239 -7.64 -12.76 12.82
CA LYS A 239 -8.01 -12.87 14.24
C LYS A 239 -7.00 -12.17 15.15
N GLU A 240 -5.71 -12.45 14.95
CA GLU A 240 -4.61 -11.83 15.69
C GLU A 240 -4.62 -10.30 15.50
N ALA A 241 -4.76 -9.84 14.25
CA ALA A 241 -4.84 -8.43 13.93
C ALA A 241 -6.07 -7.76 14.58
N ALA A 242 -7.25 -8.38 14.52
CA ALA A 242 -8.46 -7.87 15.16
C ALA A 242 -8.29 -7.71 16.68
N LEU A 243 -7.62 -8.67 17.33
CA LEU A 243 -7.35 -8.63 18.76
C LEU A 243 -6.44 -7.46 19.15
N HIS A 244 -5.40 -7.19 18.37
CA HIS A 244 -4.36 -6.21 18.72
C HIS A 244 -4.59 -4.82 18.15
N MET A 245 -5.13 -4.72 16.93
CA MET A 245 -5.31 -3.45 16.24
C MET A 245 -6.70 -2.82 16.47
N ARG A 246 -7.74 -3.66 16.69
CA ARG A 246 -9.13 -3.21 16.92
C ARG A 246 -9.61 -2.22 15.85
N ASP A 247 -9.83 -0.96 16.25
CA ASP A 247 -10.35 0.13 15.41
C ASP A 247 -9.30 0.73 14.46
N ARG A 248 -8.12 0.12 14.35
CA ARG A 248 -6.99 0.62 13.55
C ARG A 248 -6.61 -0.31 12.40
N LEU A 249 -7.44 -1.32 12.16
CA LEU A 249 -7.35 -2.11 10.94
C LEU A 249 -8.04 -1.39 9.79
N VAL A 250 -7.46 -1.50 8.60
CA VAL A 250 -8.05 -1.07 7.34
C VAL A 250 -7.99 -2.21 6.32
N PHE A 251 -9.00 -2.26 5.45
CA PHE A 251 -9.04 -3.20 4.36
C PHE A 251 -8.07 -2.79 3.26
N GLY A 252 -7.35 -3.74 2.69
CA GLY A 252 -6.47 -3.56 1.55
C GLY A 252 -6.42 -4.84 0.72
N ALA A 253 -6.35 -4.69 -0.61
CA ALA A 253 -6.27 -5.81 -1.54
C ALA A 253 -4.89 -5.95 -2.20
N ASP A 254 -4.09 -4.89 -2.21
CA ASP A 254 -2.83 -4.83 -2.98
C ASP A 254 -3.04 -5.18 -4.46
N TRP A 255 -4.23 -4.74 -4.97
CA TRP A 255 -4.60 -4.97 -6.36
C TRP A 255 -3.62 -4.26 -7.30
N PRO A 256 -3.17 -4.88 -8.39
CA PRO A 256 -3.59 -6.16 -8.96
C PRO A 256 -2.69 -7.35 -8.57
N LEU A 257 -1.70 -7.19 -7.67
CA LEU A 257 -0.65 -8.19 -7.44
C LEU A 257 -1.20 -9.57 -7.03
N PHE A 258 -2.24 -9.60 -6.20
CA PHE A 258 -2.84 -10.85 -5.73
C PHE A 258 -4.06 -11.31 -6.54
N ASP A 259 -4.58 -10.48 -7.46
CA ASP A 259 -5.81 -10.79 -8.22
C ASP A 259 -5.68 -12.02 -9.13
N LEU A 260 -4.45 -12.35 -9.52
CA LEU A 260 -4.15 -13.53 -10.34
C LEU A 260 -4.32 -14.84 -9.57
N SER A 261 -3.98 -14.88 -8.28
CA SER A 261 -4.04 -16.09 -7.46
C SER A 261 -5.31 -16.14 -6.60
N TYR A 262 -5.82 -14.98 -6.17
CA TYR A 262 -7.03 -14.87 -5.37
C TYR A 262 -7.76 -13.56 -5.68
N SER A 263 -8.84 -13.65 -6.44
CA SER A 263 -9.49 -12.46 -7.02
C SER A 263 -9.93 -11.45 -5.98
N TYR A 264 -10.03 -10.20 -6.39
CA TYR A 264 -10.49 -9.08 -5.54
C TYR A 264 -11.86 -9.37 -4.91
N LEU A 265 -12.81 -9.90 -5.72
CA LEU A 265 -14.11 -10.34 -5.22
C LEU A 265 -13.97 -11.41 -4.14
N SER A 266 -13.19 -12.47 -4.42
CA SER A 266 -13.00 -13.57 -3.47
C SER A 266 -12.39 -13.10 -2.15
N TRP A 267 -11.41 -12.19 -2.20
CA TRP A 267 -10.82 -11.58 -1.00
C TRP A 267 -11.84 -10.75 -0.21
N THR A 268 -12.58 -9.91 -0.89
CA THR A 268 -13.61 -9.08 -0.25
C THR A 268 -14.71 -9.93 0.40
N ASP A 269 -15.16 -10.98 -0.28
CA ASP A 269 -16.17 -11.91 0.24
C ASP A 269 -15.63 -12.75 1.41
N PHE A 270 -14.36 -13.17 1.36
CA PHE A 270 -13.70 -13.85 2.47
C PHE A 270 -13.66 -12.98 3.73
N VAL A 271 -13.22 -11.74 3.60
CA VAL A 271 -13.17 -10.79 4.73
C VAL A 271 -14.55 -10.54 5.33
N LYS A 272 -15.58 -10.46 4.50
CA LYS A 272 -16.97 -10.27 4.94
C LYS A 272 -17.54 -11.53 5.62
N GLY A 273 -17.31 -12.70 5.02
CA GLY A 273 -18.05 -13.93 5.32
C GLY A 273 -17.46 -14.77 6.43
N GLU A 274 -16.13 -14.82 6.57
CA GLU A 274 -15.46 -15.70 7.51
C GLU A 274 -15.56 -15.22 8.97
N ASP A 275 -15.59 -16.16 9.91
CA ASP A 275 -15.69 -15.90 11.35
C ASP A 275 -14.32 -15.63 11.98
N TRP A 276 -13.68 -14.53 11.56
CA TRP A 276 -12.42 -14.09 12.12
C TRP A 276 -12.57 -12.95 13.15
N ALA A 277 -13.67 -12.21 13.13
CA ALA A 277 -13.99 -11.14 14.10
C ALA A 277 -15.50 -10.88 14.16
N SER A 278 -15.92 -10.03 15.12
CA SER A 278 -17.30 -9.55 15.18
C SER A 278 -17.64 -8.67 13.97
N GLU A 279 -18.93 -8.60 13.61
CA GLU A 279 -19.41 -7.75 12.52
C GLU A 279 -19.01 -6.29 12.70
N GLU A 280 -19.00 -5.77 13.93
CA GLU A 280 -18.55 -4.41 14.24
C GLU A 280 -17.10 -4.18 13.83
N VAL A 281 -16.20 -5.14 14.11
CA VAL A 281 -14.77 -5.05 13.74
C VAL A 281 -14.62 -5.14 12.23
N LYS A 282 -15.35 -6.02 11.56
CA LYS A 282 -15.35 -6.14 10.10
C LYS A 282 -15.84 -4.88 9.41
N GLU A 283 -16.94 -4.29 9.86
CA GLU A 283 -17.47 -3.03 9.32
C GLU A 283 -16.47 -1.87 9.46
N LYS A 284 -15.80 -1.77 10.62
CA LYS A 284 -14.74 -0.78 10.82
C LYS A 284 -13.58 -1.02 9.86
N MET A 285 -13.06 -2.23 9.79
CA MET A 285 -11.94 -2.57 8.90
C MET A 285 -12.28 -2.35 7.44
N LEU A 286 -13.46 -2.80 6.98
CA LEU A 286 -13.88 -2.68 5.58
C LEU A 286 -13.98 -1.23 5.08
N GLY A 287 -14.20 -0.26 5.97
CA GLY A 287 -14.25 1.13 5.51
C GLY A 287 -14.36 2.18 6.61
N GLY A 288 -14.96 1.85 7.76
CA GLY A 288 -15.15 2.81 8.85
C GLY A 288 -13.86 3.45 9.33
N THR A 289 -12.81 2.66 9.52
CA THR A 289 -11.49 3.13 9.93
C THR A 289 -10.85 4.02 8.87
N MET A 290 -10.78 3.56 7.61
CA MET A 290 -10.13 4.33 6.54
C MET A 290 -10.90 5.63 6.24
N ARG A 291 -12.23 5.60 6.32
CA ARG A 291 -13.07 6.80 6.25
C ARG A 291 -12.66 7.84 7.30
N LYS A 292 -12.48 7.42 8.56
CA LYS A 292 -12.04 8.30 9.66
C LYS A 292 -10.61 8.82 9.41
N VAL A 293 -9.70 7.96 8.95
CA VAL A 293 -8.30 8.31 8.65
C VAL A 293 -8.22 9.41 7.59
N LEU A 294 -9.02 9.28 6.53
CA LEU A 294 -9.08 10.22 5.40
C LEU A 294 -9.94 11.47 5.66
N GLY A 295 -10.77 11.46 6.72
CA GLY A 295 -11.69 12.57 7.01
C GLY A 295 -12.88 12.68 6.04
N LEU A 296 -13.37 11.53 5.52
CA LEU A 296 -14.50 11.42 4.57
C LEU A 296 -15.86 11.35 5.26
#